data_4bc0a4523ec2dfae078e1134cde9860f
#
_entry.id   4bc0a4523ec2dfae078e1134cde9860f
#
_cell.length_a   1.000
_cell.length_b   1.000
_cell.length_c   1.000
_cell.angle_alpha   90.00
_cell.angle_beta   90.00
_cell.angle_gamma   90.00
#
_symmetry.space_group_name_H-M   'P 1'
#
loop_
_entity.id
_entity.type
_entity.pdbx_description
1 polymer ?
#
loop_
_entity_poly.entity_id
_entity_poly.type
_entity_poly.pdbx_seq_one_letter_code
_entity_poly.pdbx_strand_id
1 'polypeptide(L)'
;MQKGQIRVQTENIFPIIKKFLYSDHEIFLRELVSNGVDASQKLTTLASLGETAAEVGELRIEVTLDAAAKTLTITDKGVGMTAEEVDKYINQVAFSGAEEFMQKYKDANIIGHFGLGFYSAFMVSDKVEIFTKSHKGTPGVYWTCDGSPEFELYEVDYDQRGTKIVLHINDESKEFLEATRVRGILERFCKFLPIPIYFYEAGQEKPAEDKSINNPKPLWIQKPSDLTKEDYEKFYKELYPFNETPLFWIHLNVDYPFNLTGVLYFPKIKHSYEIQKDKIQLYCNQVFVTDEVKDIVPEFLMLLQGVIDSPDIPLNVSRSYLQGDPNVKKINAHITKKVADKLDEIFRNERSSLEDKWESLGLFVKYGMMTDDKFLEKANKFMVMEDTDGKFHTLEEYKMATEALQKNKDGRQVVLYTTQPIQQDAYITACKNKGYVVVKMETLVDAAFINTMESKWEQVSFVRVDADIVDNLIDKQETVDSVLTKEETEQLKELFTLQVADLHITTEVVGLSVDTDPVVATRPEFMRRMKDMGASGGGMTAFYAQMPDEVTLTINGNHPIFAGLLKEVDETVKKNRVRSLADLALLSQGLLKGNDLTAFIKRSVT
;
A
#
# COMPACT_ATOMS: atom_id res chain seq x y z
N MET A 1 -30.35 -42.47 -26.07
CA MET A 1 -29.90 -41.43 -25.13
C MET A 1 -29.41 -42.15 -23.90
N GLN A 2 -28.11 -42.18 -23.66
CA GLN A 2 -27.53 -42.89 -22.51
C GLN A 2 -27.42 -41.88 -21.36
N LYS A 3 -28.08 -42.11 -20.24
CA LYS A 3 -27.94 -41.32 -19.00
C LYS A 3 -27.09 -42.14 -18.03
N GLY A 4 -26.08 -41.55 -17.47
CA GLY A 4 -25.24 -42.17 -16.44
C GLY A 4 -24.83 -41.14 -15.39
N GLN A 5 -24.30 -41.59 -14.25
CA GLN A 5 -23.71 -40.73 -13.21
C GLN A 5 -22.21 -40.71 -13.39
N ILE A 6 -21.59 -39.53 -13.20
CA ILE A 6 -20.14 -39.41 -13.11
C ILE A 6 -19.71 -40.08 -11.81
N ARG A 7 -18.75 -40.99 -11.89
CA ARG A 7 -18.19 -41.71 -10.75
C ARG A 7 -16.82 -41.18 -10.43
N VAL A 8 -16.53 -40.98 -9.17
CA VAL A 8 -15.20 -40.60 -8.67
C VAL A 8 -14.53 -41.87 -8.14
N GLN A 9 -13.30 -42.15 -8.61
CA GLN A 9 -12.48 -43.26 -8.07
C GLN A 9 -11.68 -42.71 -6.90
N THR A 10 -11.93 -43.21 -5.71
CA THR A 10 -11.32 -42.76 -4.44
C THR A 10 -9.81 -42.95 -4.41
N GLU A 11 -9.29 -43.99 -5.10
CA GLU A 11 -7.84 -44.26 -5.24
C GLU A 11 -7.05 -43.09 -5.83
N ASN A 12 -7.68 -42.23 -6.63
CA ASN A 12 -7.03 -41.09 -7.28
C ASN A 12 -7.21 -39.78 -6.50
N ILE A 13 -8.07 -39.71 -5.49
CA ILE A 13 -8.40 -38.46 -4.79
C ILE A 13 -7.23 -38.04 -3.88
N PHE A 14 -6.66 -38.94 -3.08
CA PHE A 14 -5.57 -38.63 -2.17
C PHE A 14 -4.33 -38.09 -2.91
N PRO A 15 -3.86 -38.69 -4.02
CA PRO A 15 -2.79 -38.13 -4.81
C PRO A 15 -3.10 -36.73 -5.37
N ILE A 16 -4.37 -36.47 -5.74
CA ILE A 16 -4.80 -35.15 -6.23
C ILE A 16 -4.77 -34.12 -5.09
N ILE A 17 -5.31 -34.46 -3.93
CA ILE A 17 -5.29 -33.60 -2.74
C ILE A 17 -3.85 -33.30 -2.35
N LYS A 18 -3.02 -34.32 -2.24
CA LYS A 18 -1.60 -34.20 -1.86
C LYS A 18 -0.77 -33.34 -2.82
N LYS A 19 -1.06 -33.36 -4.12
CA LYS A 19 -0.21 -32.77 -5.16
C LYS A 19 -0.75 -31.46 -5.74
N PHE A 20 -2.05 -31.20 -5.69
CA PHE A 20 -2.67 -30.10 -6.43
C PHE A 20 -3.57 -29.18 -5.60
N LEU A 21 -4.07 -29.62 -4.44
CA LEU A 21 -4.99 -28.82 -3.66
C LEU A 21 -4.31 -27.73 -2.83
N TYR A 22 -3.10 -27.98 -2.38
CA TYR A 22 -2.33 -27.06 -1.55
C TYR A 22 -0.90 -26.96 -2.08
N SER A 23 -0.48 -25.75 -2.39
CA SER A 23 0.88 -25.44 -2.84
C SER A 23 1.89 -25.38 -1.68
N ASP A 24 1.41 -25.23 -0.44
CA ASP A 24 2.21 -25.09 0.77
C ASP A 24 1.79 -26.14 1.81
N HIS A 25 2.74 -26.96 2.24
CA HIS A 25 2.49 -28.04 3.20
C HIS A 25 2.16 -27.50 4.61
N GLU A 26 2.61 -26.28 4.98
CA GLU A 26 2.30 -25.66 6.29
C GLU A 26 0.80 -25.55 6.57
N ILE A 27 0.00 -25.50 5.52
CA ILE A 27 -1.46 -25.32 5.59
C ILE A 27 -2.17 -26.43 6.38
N PHE A 28 -1.59 -27.64 6.45
CA PHE A 28 -2.20 -28.75 7.18
C PHE A 28 -2.49 -28.38 8.65
N LEU A 29 -1.56 -27.70 9.30
CA LEU A 29 -1.72 -27.33 10.71
C LEU A 29 -2.78 -26.26 10.89
N ARG A 30 -2.83 -25.27 10.01
CA ARG A 30 -3.92 -24.28 9.97
C ARG A 30 -5.29 -24.93 9.85
N GLU A 31 -5.44 -25.87 8.91
CA GLU A 31 -6.73 -26.52 8.65
C GLU A 31 -7.18 -27.38 9.85
N LEU A 32 -6.28 -28.17 10.44
CA LEU A 32 -6.62 -29.02 11.58
C LEU A 32 -6.95 -28.20 12.84
N VAL A 33 -6.18 -27.15 13.12
CA VAL A 33 -6.46 -26.25 14.24
C VAL A 33 -7.79 -25.50 14.01
N SER A 34 -8.04 -25.03 12.80
CA SER A 34 -9.32 -24.37 12.46
C SER A 34 -10.52 -25.30 12.65
N ASN A 35 -10.39 -26.59 12.30
CA ASN A 35 -11.45 -27.58 12.56
C ASN A 35 -11.74 -27.74 14.05
N GLY A 36 -10.71 -27.71 14.91
CA GLY A 36 -10.89 -27.74 16.37
C GLY A 36 -11.54 -26.47 16.91
N VAL A 37 -11.23 -25.31 16.31
CA VAL A 37 -11.92 -24.04 16.61
C VAL A 37 -13.39 -24.12 16.25
N ASP A 38 -13.72 -24.60 15.05
CA ASP A 38 -15.11 -24.78 14.60
C ASP A 38 -15.89 -25.74 15.51
N ALA A 39 -15.26 -26.85 15.91
CA ALA A 39 -15.87 -27.79 16.85
C ALA A 39 -16.19 -27.14 18.21
N SER A 40 -15.31 -26.25 18.68
CA SER A 40 -15.47 -25.48 19.90
C SER A 40 -16.58 -24.42 19.77
N GLN A 41 -16.62 -23.69 18.66
CA GLN A 41 -17.70 -22.72 18.38
C GLN A 41 -19.06 -23.35 18.21
N LYS A 42 -19.15 -24.51 17.54
CA LYS A 42 -20.38 -25.30 17.44
C LYS A 42 -20.92 -25.65 18.83
N LEU A 43 -20.05 -26.08 19.74
CA LEU A 43 -20.46 -26.40 21.12
C LEU A 43 -21.01 -25.16 21.84
N THR A 44 -20.33 -24.04 21.71
CA THR A 44 -20.78 -22.77 22.33
C THR A 44 -22.14 -22.34 21.78
N THR A 45 -22.35 -22.46 20.47
CA THR A 45 -23.65 -22.15 19.82
C THR A 45 -24.75 -23.07 20.31
N LEU A 46 -24.54 -24.39 20.33
CA LEU A 46 -25.51 -25.35 20.83
C LEU A 46 -25.86 -25.13 22.30
N ALA A 47 -24.87 -24.80 23.13
CA ALA A 47 -25.09 -24.51 24.54
C ALA A 47 -25.90 -23.21 24.73
N SER A 48 -25.60 -22.16 23.97
CA SER A 48 -26.37 -20.91 24.03
C SER A 48 -27.81 -21.03 23.63
N LEU A 49 -28.13 -22.01 22.77
CA LEU A 49 -29.48 -22.33 22.31
C LEU A 49 -30.17 -23.38 23.19
N GLY A 50 -29.49 -23.95 24.18
CA GLY A 50 -30.03 -25.04 25.01
C GLY A 50 -30.19 -26.39 24.27
N GLU A 51 -29.50 -26.56 23.13
CA GLU A 51 -29.56 -27.79 22.31
C GLU A 51 -28.50 -28.83 22.72
N THR A 52 -27.77 -28.61 23.79
CA THR A 52 -26.85 -29.61 24.39
C THR A 52 -26.96 -29.60 25.92
N ALA A 53 -26.92 -30.81 26.52
CA ALA A 53 -26.81 -30.98 27.97
C ALA A 53 -25.33 -30.97 28.45
N ALA A 54 -24.38 -30.96 27.54
CA ALA A 54 -22.95 -30.97 27.88
C ALA A 54 -22.52 -29.62 28.45
N GLU A 55 -21.79 -29.61 29.57
CA GLU A 55 -21.14 -28.44 30.07
C GLU A 55 -20.05 -27.98 29.07
N VAL A 56 -20.06 -26.71 28.69
CA VAL A 56 -19.06 -26.18 27.76
C VAL A 56 -17.65 -26.30 28.36
N GLY A 57 -17.48 -25.90 29.63
CA GLY A 57 -16.20 -25.91 30.30
C GLY A 57 -15.19 -24.98 29.62
N GLU A 58 -13.90 -25.19 29.87
CA GLU A 58 -12.81 -24.44 29.23
C GLU A 58 -12.56 -24.98 27.82
N LEU A 59 -12.80 -24.14 26.81
CA LEU A 59 -12.51 -24.44 25.41
C LEU A 59 -11.07 -24.01 25.08
N ARG A 60 -10.28 -24.95 24.54
CA ARG A 60 -8.91 -24.73 24.13
C ARG A 60 -8.46 -25.75 23.10
N ILE A 61 -7.49 -25.37 22.29
CA ILE A 61 -6.78 -26.28 21.38
C ILE A 61 -5.38 -26.55 21.97
N GLU A 62 -5.02 -27.81 22.07
CA GLU A 62 -3.69 -28.24 22.48
C GLU A 62 -2.97 -28.86 21.27
N VAL A 63 -1.77 -28.35 20.95
CA VAL A 63 -0.88 -28.90 19.94
C VAL A 63 0.34 -29.45 20.66
N THR A 64 0.57 -30.75 20.56
CA THR A 64 1.66 -31.43 21.26
C THR A 64 2.60 -32.11 20.25
N LEU A 65 3.87 -31.80 20.33
CA LEU A 65 4.91 -32.42 19.51
C LEU A 65 5.66 -33.50 20.31
N ASP A 66 5.71 -34.70 19.78
CA ASP A 66 6.61 -35.77 20.26
C ASP A 66 7.62 -36.12 19.15
N ALA A 67 8.78 -35.51 19.21
CA ALA A 67 9.83 -35.72 18.24
C ALA A 67 10.41 -37.17 18.29
N ALA A 68 10.39 -37.82 19.46
CA ALA A 68 10.87 -39.17 19.63
C ALA A 68 9.94 -40.22 19.02
N ALA A 69 8.63 -40.02 19.22
CA ALA A 69 7.59 -40.85 18.61
C ALA A 69 7.28 -40.44 17.16
N LYS A 70 7.89 -39.35 16.66
CA LYS A 70 7.58 -38.71 15.35
C LYS A 70 6.10 -38.37 15.19
N THR A 71 5.46 -37.87 16.23
CA THR A 71 4.03 -37.51 16.18
C THR A 71 3.78 -36.05 16.49
N LEU A 72 2.80 -35.48 15.77
CA LEU A 72 2.20 -34.19 16.08
C LEU A 72 0.71 -34.43 16.41
N THR A 73 0.30 -34.01 17.59
CA THR A 73 -1.07 -34.23 18.09
C THR A 73 -1.81 -32.90 18.23
N ILE A 74 -3.03 -32.85 17.70
CA ILE A 74 -3.95 -31.71 17.84
C ILE A 74 -5.17 -32.20 18.64
N THR A 75 -5.51 -31.52 19.73
CA THR A 75 -6.63 -31.87 20.61
C THR A 75 -7.54 -30.68 20.81
N ASP A 76 -8.83 -30.83 20.57
CA ASP A 76 -9.89 -29.89 20.93
C ASP A 76 -10.80 -30.45 22.01
N LYS A 77 -11.60 -29.55 22.64
CA LYS A 77 -12.64 -29.88 23.60
C LYS A 77 -14.04 -29.50 23.08
N GLY A 78 -14.20 -29.49 21.77
CA GLY A 78 -15.44 -29.10 21.09
C GLY A 78 -16.54 -30.13 21.15
N VAL A 79 -17.41 -30.17 20.14
CA VAL A 79 -18.59 -31.06 20.07
C VAL A 79 -18.21 -32.55 19.97
N GLY A 80 -17.03 -32.90 19.49
CA GLY A 80 -16.65 -34.26 19.16
C GLY A 80 -17.57 -34.89 18.09
N MET A 81 -17.42 -36.21 17.85
CA MET A 81 -18.17 -36.91 16.82
C MET A 81 -18.67 -38.29 17.35
N THR A 82 -19.84 -38.72 16.89
CA THR A 82 -20.30 -40.10 17.00
C THR A 82 -19.69 -40.97 15.90
N ALA A 83 -19.84 -42.30 15.95
CA ALA A 83 -19.35 -43.20 14.89
C ALA A 83 -19.99 -42.87 13.53
N GLU A 84 -21.28 -42.54 13.51
CA GLU A 84 -22.01 -42.16 12.29
C GLU A 84 -21.54 -40.81 11.77
N GLU A 85 -21.17 -39.87 12.66
CA GLU A 85 -20.63 -38.56 12.29
C GLU A 85 -19.21 -38.71 11.74
N VAL A 86 -18.37 -39.59 12.27
CA VAL A 86 -17.06 -39.91 11.69
C VAL A 86 -17.22 -40.50 10.29
N ASP A 87 -18.12 -41.45 10.10
CA ASP A 87 -18.39 -42.03 8.79
C ASP A 87 -18.90 -40.97 7.79
N LYS A 88 -19.71 -40.05 8.24
CA LYS A 88 -20.29 -39.00 7.41
C LYS A 88 -19.30 -37.87 7.07
N TYR A 89 -18.51 -37.41 8.04
CA TYR A 89 -17.69 -36.17 7.89
C TYR A 89 -16.20 -36.46 7.63
N ILE A 90 -15.72 -37.67 7.96
CA ILE A 90 -14.33 -38.06 7.74
C ILE A 90 -14.19 -39.01 6.55
N ASN A 91 -15.12 -39.97 6.36
CA ASN A 91 -15.03 -40.94 5.29
C ASN A 91 -15.63 -40.47 3.96
N GLN A 92 -16.40 -39.36 3.96
CA GLN A 92 -16.98 -38.79 2.73
C GLN A 92 -16.19 -37.52 2.34
N VAL A 93 -15.36 -37.64 1.30
CA VAL A 93 -14.56 -36.52 0.78
C VAL A 93 -15.47 -35.42 0.25
N ALA A 94 -15.10 -34.16 0.53
CA ALA A 94 -15.85 -32.96 0.13
C ALA A 94 -17.26 -32.85 0.75
N PHE A 95 -17.51 -33.51 1.87
CA PHE A 95 -18.72 -33.35 2.66
C PHE A 95 -18.44 -32.51 3.91
N SER A 96 -19.11 -31.35 4.05
CA SER A 96 -18.85 -30.43 5.14
C SER A 96 -19.96 -30.41 6.19
N GLY A 97 -19.67 -30.91 7.39
CA GLY A 97 -20.55 -30.74 8.55
C GLY A 97 -20.64 -29.28 9.04
N ALA A 98 -19.78 -28.42 8.57
CA ALA A 98 -19.82 -26.98 8.83
C ALA A 98 -20.92 -26.31 7.99
N GLU A 99 -21.06 -26.69 6.72
CA GLU A 99 -22.12 -26.18 5.85
C GLU A 99 -23.53 -26.55 6.34
N GLU A 100 -23.74 -27.81 6.73
CA GLU A 100 -25.01 -28.24 7.36
C GLU A 100 -25.33 -27.43 8.63
N PHE A 101 -24.29 -27.16 9.44
CA PHE A 101 -24.45 -26.39 10.66
C PHE A 101 -24.85 -24.93 10.37
N MET A 102 -24.21 -24.28 9.41
CA MET A 102 -24.52 -22.91 9.01
C MET A 102 -25.90 -22.78 8.37
N GLN A 103 -26.35 -23.78 7.62
CA GLN A 103 -27.73 -23.79 7.09
C GLN A 103 -28.79 -23.80 8.21
N LYS A 104 -28.48 -24.49 9.32
CA LYS A 104 -29.37 -24.55 10.49
C LYS A 104 -29.23 -23.33 11.41
N TYR A 105 -28.01 -22.82 11.56
CA TYR A 105 -27.65 -21.72 12.49
C TYR A 105 -26.94 -20.60 11.72
N LYS A 106 -27.72 -19.66 11.16
CA LYS A 106 -27.23 -18.63 10.22
C LYS A 106 -26.21 -17.66 10.82
N ASP A 107 -26.19 -17.46 12.13
CA ASP A 107 -25.32 -16.54 12.84
C ASP A 107 -24.05 -17.23 13.40
N ALA A 108 -23.80 -18.48 13.06
CA ALA A 108 -22.64 -19.23 13.53
C ALA A 108 -21.40 -18.83 12.72
N ASN A 109 -20.39 -18.29 13.39
CA ASN A 109 -19.09 -17.95 12.79
C ASN A 109 -18.25 -19.22 12.60
N ILE A 110 -18.52 -20.01 11.59
CA ILE A 110 -17.80 -21.24 11.25
C ILE A 110 -16.77 -20.93 10.15
N ILE A 111 -15.58 -21.50 10.31
CA ILE A 111 -14.42 -21.26 9.43
C ILE A 111 -14.41 -22.21 8.23
N GLY A 112 -14.75 -23.49 8.44
CA GLY A 112 -14.68 -24.55 7.44
C GLY A 112 -15.87 -24.57 6.49
N HIS A 113 -15.60 -24.65 5.17
CA HIS A 113 -16.66 -24.67 4.15
C HIS A 113 -16.60 -25.88 3.20
N PHE A 114 -15.42 -26.46 2.93
CA PHE A 114 -15.21 -27.33 1.77
C PHE A 114 -15.15 -28.84 2.10
N GLY A 115 -15.07 -29.22 3.38
CA GLY A 115 -14.94 -30.63 3.77
C GLY A 115 -13.64 -31.31 3.28
N LEU A 116 -12.59 -30.54 2.99
CA LEU A 116 -11.33 -31.03 2.45
C LEU A 116 -10.15 -30.77 3.39
N GLY A 117 -10.27 -29.85 4.35
CA GLY A 117 -9.20 -29.41 5.23
C GLY A 117 -8.57 -30.54 6.04
N PHE A 118 -9.37 -31.51 6.52
CA PHE A 118 -8.88 -32.66 7.27
C PHE A 118 -7.85 -33.49 6.47
N TYR A 119 -8.10 -33.68 5.17
CA TYR A 119 -7.23 -34.51 4.33
C TYR A 119 -5.84 -33.91 4.08
N SER A 120 -5.64 -32.63 4.41
CA SER A 120 -4.30 -32.03 4.40
C SER A 120 -3.33 -32.73 5.37
N ALA A 121 -3.84 -33.42 6.38
CA ALA A 121 -3.07 -34.27 7.29
C ALA A 121 -2.18 -35.29 6.56
N PHE A 122 -2.69 -35.88 5.47
CA PHE A 122 -1.97 -36.88 4.67
C PHE A 122 -0.88 -36.29 3.76
N MET A 123 -0.75 -34.97 3.72
CA MET A 123 0.39 -34.35 3.04
C MET A 123 1.70 -34.54 3.81
N VAL A 124 1.61 -34.64 5.14
CA VAL A 124 2.76 -34.62 6.06
C VAL A 124 2.87 -35.90 6.90
N SER A 125 1.93 -36.82 6.81
CA SER A 125 1.88 -38.02 7.65
C SER A 125 1.63 -39.28 6.84
N ASP A 126 2.23 -40.41 7.30
CA ASP A 126 2.01 -41.73 6.76
C ASP A 126 0.82 -42.44 7.41
N LYS A 127 0.37 -41.96 8.58
CA LYS A 127 -0.76 -42.49 9.32
C LYS A 127 -1.43 -41.37 10.11
N VAL A 128 -2.74 -41.37 10.13
CA VAL A 128 -3.55 -40.47 10.95
C VAL A 128 -4.46 -41.30 11.86
N GLU A 129 -4.53 -40.92 13.15
CA GLU A 129 -5.41 -41.53 14.13
C GLU A 129 -6.33 -40.45 14.73
N ILE A 130 -7.59 -40.77 14.92
CA ILE A 130 -8.59 -39.93 15.56
C ILE A 130 -9.16 -40.64 16.77
N PHE A 131 -9.16 -39.97 17.92
CA PHE A 131 -9.93 -40.32 19.10
C PHE A 131 -10.97 -39.24 19.33
N THR A 132 -12.24 -39.58 19.38
CA THR A 132 -13.29 -38.58 19.52
C THR A 132 -14.45 -39.07 20.39
N LYS A 133 -15.07 -38.15 21.14
CA LYS A 133 -16.29 -38.41 21.92
C LYS A 133 -17.27 -37.27 21.76
N SER A 134 -18.45 -37.58 21.29
CA SER A 134 -19.51 -36.61 21.04
C SER A 134 -20.10 -36.02 22.32
N HIS A 135 -20.47 -34.75 22.27
CA HIS A 135 -21.27 -34.07 23.32
C HIS A 135 -22.64 -34.75 23.58
N LYS A 136 -23.06 -35.66 22.74
CA LYS A 136 -24.32 -36.41 22.84
C LYS A 136 -24.26 -37.56 23.84
N GLY A 137 -23.12 -37.81 24.46
CA GLY A 137 -22.93 -38.87 25.47
C GLY A 137 -22.81 -40.30 24.90
N THR A 138 -22.53 -40.43 23.61
CA THR A 138 -22.24 -41.72 22.95
C THR A 138 -20.85 -42.26 23.38
N PRO A 139 -20.57 -43.57 23.16
CA PRO A 139 -19.23 -44.11 23.39
C PRO A 139 -18.14 -43.34 22.64
N GLY A 140 -16.88 -43.39 23.13
CA GLY A 140 -15.72 -42.90 22.41
C GLY A 140 -15.47 -43.69 21.14
N VAL A 141 -14.92 -43.05 20.13
CA VAL A 141 -14.67 -43.65 18.81
C VAL A 141 -13.17 -43.48 18.47
N TYR A 142 -12.58 -44.56 17.97
CA TYR A 142 -11.28 -44.58 17.36
C TYR A 142 -11.41 -44.79 15.85
N TRP A 143 -10.68 -43.99 15.09
CA TRP A 143 -10.55 -44.11 13.64
C TRP A 143 -9.09 -44.02 13.24
N THR A 144 -8.67 -44.78 12.24
CA THR A 144 -7.30 -44.67 11.68
C THR A 144 -7.27 -44.97 10.19
N CYS A 145 -6.37 -44.31 9.49
CA CYS A 145 -6.09 -44.48 8.06
C CYS A 145 -4.61 -44.19 7.77
N ASP A 146 -4.04 -44.92 6.82
CA ASP A 146 -2.66 -44.76 6.36
C ASP A 146 -2.55 -43.97 5.04
N GLY A 147 -3.64 -43.31 4.64
CA GLY A 147 -3.72 -42.57 3.37
C GLY A 147 -4.10 -43.44 2.17
N SER A 148 -4.40 -44.73 2.40
CA SER A 148 -5.12 -45.58 1.43
C SER A 148 -6.62 -45.32 1.49
N PRO A 149 -7.45 -45.86 0.57
CA PRO A 149 -8.89 -45.77 0.66
C PRO A 149 -9.50 -46.54 1.83
N GLU A 150 -8.73 -47.35 2.54
CA GLU A 150 -9.17 -48.19 3.64
C GLU A 150 -8.97 -47.48 4.99
N PHE A 151 -9.89 -47.65 5.91
CA PHE A 151 -9.84 -47.15 7.28
C PHE A 151 -10.30 -48.20 8.28
N GLU A 152 -9.91 -48.02 9.53
CA GLU A 152 -10.45 -48.78 10.64
C GLU A 152 -11.26 -47.85 11.55
N LEU A 153 -12.45 -48.28 12.00
CA LEU A 153 -13.32 -47.51 12.89
C LEU A 153 -13.93 -48.47 13.90
N TYR A 154 -13.80 -48.18 15.21
CA TYR A 154 -14.42 -48.97 16.29
C TYR A 154 -14.59 -48.12 17.56
N GLU A 155 -15.51 -48.56 18.43
CA GLU A 155 -15.75 -47.93 19.73
C GLU A 155 -14.58 -48.20 20.70
N VAL A 156 -14.20 -47.22 21.49
CA VAL A 156 -13.14 -47.30 22.49
C VAL A 156 -13.53 -46.63 23.79
N ASP A 157 -12.87 -47.02 24.87
CA ASP A 157 -12.96 -46.36 26.16
C ASP A 157 -12.19 -45.04 26.14
N TYR A 158 -12.84 -43.97 25.65
CA TYR A 158 -12.30 -42.61 25.56
C TYR A 158 -13.30 -41.62 26.17
N ASP A 159 -12.97 -41.07 27.33
CA ASP A 159 -13.90 -40.29 28.15
C ASP A 159 -13.87 -38.78 27.91
N GLN A 160 -12.89 -38.26 27.22
CA GLN A 160 -12.78 -36.80 26.97
C GLN A 160 -13.66 -36.38 25.80
N ARG A 161 -14.63 -35.48 26.05
CA ARG A 161 -15.36 -34.82 24.95
C ARG A 161 -14.41 -34.03 24.07
N GLY A 162 -14.66 -34.04 22.76
CA GLY A 162 -13.87 -33.39 21.74
C GLY A 162 -13.17 -34.36 20.83
N THR A 163 -12.13 -33.90 20.15
CA THR A 163 -11.40 -34.72 19.18
C THR A 163 -9.89 -34.56 19.40
N LYS A 164 -9.18 -35.70 19.37
CA LYS A 164 -7.73 -35.79 19.37
C LYS A 164 -7.29 -36.41 18.05
N ILE A 165 -6.51 -35.69 17.27
CA ILE A 165 -5.91 -36.14 15.99
C ILE A 165 -4.41 -36.35 16.21
N VAL A 166 -3.89 -37.53 15.88
CA VAL A 166 -2.47 -37.87 15.95
C VAL A 166 -1.95 -38.09 14.54
N LEU A 167 -0.97 -37.32 14.16
CA LEU A 167 -0.27 -37.40 12.88
C LEU A 167 1.07 -38.11 13.08
N HIS A 168 1.29 -39.21 12.38
CA HIS A 168 2.60 -39.87 12.30
C HIS A 168 3.37 -39.23 11.13
N ILE A 169 4.28 -38.33 11.46
CA ILE A 169 5.00 -37.50 10.48
C ILE A 169 5.91 -38.37 9.61
N ASN A 170 5.73 -38.24 8.29
CA ASN A 170 6.54 -38.97 7.31
C ASN A 170 7.97 -38.43 7.19
N ASP A 171 8.85 -39.20 6.56
CA ASP A 171 10.25 -38.86 6.44
C ASP A 171 10.53 -37.65 5.54
N GLU A 172 9.63 -37.31 4.61
CA GLU A 172 9.72 -36.13 3.73
C GLU A 172 9.37 -34.83 4.46
N SER A 173 8.61 -34.93 5.58
CA SER A 173 8.05 -33.81 6.34
C SER A 173 8.72 -33.65 7.72
N LYS A 174 9.95 -34.13 7.91
CA LYS A 174 10.70 -34.07 9.19
C LYS A 174 10.86 -32.68 9.78
N GLU A 175 10.76 -31.62 8.96
CA GLU A 175 10.78 -30.23 9.43
C GLU A 175 9.67 -29.94 10.45
N PHE A 176 8.53 -30.63 10.38
CA PHE A 176 7.42 -30.47 11.32
C PHE A 176 7.63 -31.23 12.65
N LEU A 177 8.76 -31.88 12.83
CA LEU A 177 9.24 -32.41 14.10
C LEU A 177 10.10 -31.41 14.87
N GLU A 178 10.34 -30.22 14.32
CA GLU A 178 11.08 -29.14 14.98
C GLU A 178 10.10 -28.19 15.68
N ALA A 179 10.25 -28.01 17.00
CA ALA A 179 9.34 -27.18 17.81
C ALA A 179 9.28 -25.72 17.33
N THR A 180 10.41 -25.15 16.92
CA THR A 180 10.48 -23.80 16.36
C THR A 180 9.69 -23.66 15.06
N ARG A 181 9.70 -24.68 14.21
CA ARG A 181 8.97 -24.72 12.95
C ARG A 181 7.45 -24.75 13.19
N VAL A 182 6.99 -25.67 14.02
CA VAL A 182 5.57 -25.82 14.39
C VAL A 182 5.05 -24.52 15.04
N ARG A 183 5.81 -23.96 15.98
CA ARG A 183 5.47 -22.71 16.64
C ARG A 183 5.33 -21.56 15.64
N GLY A 184 6.29 -21.40 14.72
CA GLY A 184 6.26 -20.36 13.70
C GLY A 184 5.04 -20.46 12.77
N ILE A 185 4.61 -21.69 12.42
CA ILE A 185 3.39 -21.91 11.63
C ILE A 185 2.14 -21.49 12.42
N LEU A 186 2.04 -21.88 13.70
CA LEU A 186 0.91 -21.50 14.55
C LEU A 186 0.85 -19.99 14.76
N GLU A 187 1.98 -19.33 15.02
CA GLU A 187 2.06 -17.87 15.16
C GLU A 187 1.71 -17.13 13.87
N ARG A 188 2.03 -17.69 12.70
CA ARG A 188 1.70 -17.10 11.40
C ARG A 188 0.22 -17.24 11.04
N PHE A 189 -0.32 -18.45 11.12
CA PHE A 189 -1.66 -18.75 10.58
C PHE A 189 -2.78 -18.72 11.63
N CYS A 190 -2.44 -18.94 12.91
CA CYS A 190 -3.42 -19.12 13.98
C CYS A 190 -3.41 -17.99 15.01
N LYS A 191 -2.60 -16.95 14.79
CA LYS A 191 -2.33 -15.84 15.73
C LYS A 191 -3.57 -15.22 16.36
N PHE A 192 -4.68 -15.16 15.63
CA PHE A 192 -5.90 -14.48 16.07
C PHE A 192 -7.14 -15.36 16.09
N LEU A 193 -6.97 -16.68 16.00
CA LEU A 193 -8.11 -17.62 16.12
C LEU A 193 -8.84 -17.42 17.45
N PRO A 194 -10.20 -17.54 17.46
CA PRO A 194 -11.03 -17.13 18.61
C PRO A 194 -11.01 -18.10 19.80
N ILE A 195 -10.28 -19.19 19.74
CA ILE A 195 -10.10 -20.16 20.83
C ILE A 195 -8.63 -20.18 21.23
N PRO A 196 -8.29 -20.18 22.53
CA PRO A 196 -6.90 -20.24 23.00
C PRO A 196 -6.18 -21.49 22.50
N ILE A 197 -4.97 -21.33 21.99
CA ILE A 197 -4.12 -22.39 21.45
C ILE A 197 -2.87 -22.50 22.28
N TYR A 198 -2.53 -23.73 22.71
CA TYR A 198 -1.35 -24.03 23.51
C TYR A 198 -0.46 -24.99 22.73
N PHE A 199 0.84 -24.71 22.72
CA PHE A 199 1.83 -25.56 22.10
C PHE A 199 2.90 -25.96 23.11
N TYR A 200 3.21 -27.27 23.18
CA TYR A 200 4.24 -27.84 24.05
C TYR A 200 4.79 -29.15 23.50
N GLU A 201 5.99 -29.52 23.92
CA GLU A 201 6.62 -30.80 23.57
C GLU A 201 6.21 -31.88 24.58
N ALA A 202 6.13 -33.14 24.13
CA ALA A 202 5.82 -34.26 24.98
C ALA A 202 6.81 -34.38 26.14
N GLY A 203 6.29 -34.60 27.33
CA GLY A 203 7.11 -34.66 28.57
C GLY A 203 7.38 -33.32 29.21
N GLN A 204 7.02 -32.17 28.56
CA GLN A 204 7.06 -30.86 29.20
C GLN A 204 5.78 -30.61 30.01
N GLU A 205 5.90 -29.72 30.99
CA GLU A 205 4.73 -29.24 31.73
C GLU A 205 3.81 -28.44 30.80
N LYS A 206 2.50 -28.67 30.93
CA LYS A 206 1.51 -27.94 30.14
C LYS A 206 1.61 -26.44 30.42
N PRO A 207 1.57 -25.57 29.41
CA PRO A 207 1.59 -24.11 29.61
C PRO A 207 0.43 -23.67 30.49
N ALA A 208 0.67 -22.65 31.33
CA ALA A 208 -0.38 -22.02 32.12
C ALA A 208 -1.43 -21.33 31.20
N GLU A 209 -2.64 -21.12 31.70
CA GLU A 209 -3.79 -20.59 30.92
C GLU A 209 -3.52 -19.22 30.27
N ASP A 210 -2.64 -18.40 30.87
CA ASP A 210 -2.24 -17.09 30.36
C ASP A 210 -1.16 -17.15 29.25
N LYS A 211 -0.69 -18.35 28.89
CA LYS A 211 0.36 -18.59 27.91
C LYS A 211 -0.11 -19.17 26.58
N SER A 212 -1.33 -18.83 26.14
CA SER A 212 -1.75 -19.13 24.78
C SER A 212 -0.82 -18.46 23.76
N ILE A 213 -0.56 -19.15 22.63
CA ILE A 213 0.28 -18.61 21.57
C ILE A 213 -0.46 -17.63 20.65
N ASN A 214 -1.77 -17.57 20.75
CA ASN A 214 -2.63 -16.69 19.97
C ASN A 214 -3.33 -15.64 20.84
N ASN A 215 -3.86 -14.61 20.19
CA ASN A 215 -4.72 -13.59 20.80
C ASN A 215 -6.18 -13.81 20.35
N PRO A 216 -7.02 -14.49 21.16
CA PRO A 216 -8.40 -14.79 20.79
C PRO A 216 -9.33 -13.58 20.67
N LYS A 217 -8.94 -12.44 21.21
CA LYS A 217 -9.71 -11.21 21.22
C LYS A 217 -8.90 -10.05 20.62
N PRO A 218 -8.56 -10.12 19.31
CA PRO A 218 -7.78 -9.08 18.69
C PRO A 218 -8.53 -7.75 18.70
N LEU A 219 -7.77 -6.66 18.57
CA LEU A 219 -8.28 -5.31 18.71
C LEU A 219 -9.43 -5.01 17.73
N TRP A 220 -9.36 -5.47 16.49
CA TRP A 220 -10.32 -5.10 15.46
C TRP A 220 -11.74 -5.68 15.63
N ILE A 221 -11.94 -6.68 16.49
CA ILE A 221 -13.28 -7.19 16.81
C ILE A 221 -13.92 -6.47 18.00
N GLN A 222 -13.16 -5.60 18.68
CA GLN A 222 -13.64 -4.83 19.82
C GLN A 222 -14.33 -3.55 19.34
N LYS A 223 -15.21 -2.98 20.17
CA LYS A 223 -15.86 -1.72 19.81
C LYS A 223 -14.88 -0.57 19.86
N PRO A 224 -14.83 0.29 18.84
CA PRO A 224 -13.93 1.45 18.82
C PRO A 224 -14.10 2.39 20.03
N SER A 225 -15.32 2.46 20.59
CA SER A 225 -15.62 3.28 21.79
C SER A 225 -14.91 2.81 23.06
N ASP A 226 -14.51 1.55 23.09
CA ASP A 226 -13.93 0.91 24.29
C ASP A 226 -12.39 0.89 24.22
N LEU A 227 -11.81 1.43 23.14
CA LEU A 227 -10.38 1.40 22.83
C LEU A 227 -9.76 2.79 22.98
N THR A 228 -8.56 2.80 23.54
CA THR A 228 -7.73 3.99 23.68
C THR A 228 -6.69 4.10 22.56
N LYS A 229 -6.04 5.26 22.44
CA LYS A 229 -4.93 5.46 21.53
C LYS A 229 -3.80 4.46 21.77
N GLU A 230 -3.49 4.22 23.04
CA GLU A 230 -2.45 3.30 23.48
C GLU A 230 -2.72 1.86 23.04
N ASP A 231 -3.99 1.43 23.01
CA ASP A 231 -4.39 0.11 22.55
C ASP A 231 -4.08 -0.06 21.06
N TYR A 232 -4.39 0.95 20.23
CA TYR A 232 -4.07 0.94 18.79
C TYR A 232 -2.57 0.94 18.53
N GLU A 233 -1.80 1.73 19.26
CA GLU A 233 -0.34 1.78 19.12
C GLU A 233 0.32 0.47 19.57
N LYS A 234 -0.17 -0.13 20.66
CA LYS A 234 0.29 -1.44 21.15
C LYS A 234 0.00 -2.53 20.13
N PHE A 235 -1.21 -2.54 19.58
CA PHE A 235 -1.59 -3.51 18.55
C PHE A 235 -0.77 -3.33 17.27
N TYR A 236 -0.50 -2.11 16.85
CA TYR A 236 0.40 -1.83 15.74
C TYR A 236 1.81 -2.40 15.96
N LYS A 237 2.35 -2.24 17.17
CA LYS A 237 3.65 -2.83 17.55
C LYS A 237 3.64 -4.35 17.65
N GLU A 238 2.51 -4.95 17.98
CA GLU A 238 2.32 -6.40 17.92
C GLU A 238 2.39 -6.94 16.49
N LEU A 239 1.84 -6.20 15.53
CA LEU A 239 1.87 -6.56 14.11
C LEU A 239 3.23 -6.24 13.45
N TYR A 240 3.81 -5.08 13.79
CA TYR A 240 5.01 -4.50 13.15
C TYR A 240 6.02 -4.02 14.21
N PRO A 241 6.76 -4.94 14.86
CA PRO A 241 7.61 -4.61 16.03
C PRO A 241 8.72 -3.58 15.75
N PHE A 242 9.19 -3.54 14.50
CA PHE A 242 10.33 -2.70 14.09
C PHE A 242 9.92 -1.35 13.50
N ASN A 243 8.62 -1.11 13.29
CA ASN A 243 8.15 0.11 12.65
C ASN A 243 8.02 1.27 13.66
N GLU A 244 8.12 2.50 13.15
CA GLU A 244 7.79 3.70 13.93
C GLU A 244 6.28 3.75 14.23
N THR A 245 5.88 4.59 15.17
CA THR A 245 4.46 4.83 15.48
C THR A 245 3.73 5.34 14.23
N PRO A 246 2.53 4.84 13.91
CA PRO A 246 1.78 5.28 12.74
C PRO A 246 1.30 6.72 12.89
N LEU A 247 1.02 7.38 11.77
CA LEU A 247 0.50 8.75 11.75
C LEU A 247 -0.90 8.85 12.36
N PHE A 248 -1.75 7.90 12.02
CA PHE A 248 -3.11 7.65 12.53
C PHE A 248 -3.62 6.31 12.01
N TRP A 249 -4.83 5.95 12.38
CA TRP A 249 -5.49 4.70 11.96
C TRP A 249 -6.97 4.90 11.65
N ILE A 250 -7.53 3.93 10.95
CA ILE A 250 -8.95 3.82 10.67
C ILE A 250 -9.42 2.46 11.18
N HIS A 251 -10.33 2.45 12.15
CA HIS A 251 -11.00 1.24 12.59
C HIS A 251 -12.20 0.98 11.68
N LEU A 252 -12.18 -0.16 11.00
CA LEU A 252 -13.27 -0.63 10.15
C LEU A 252 -14.21 -1.47 11.00
N ASN A 253 -15.49 -1.13 10.99
CA ASN A 253 -16.55 -1.90 11.65
C ASN A 253 -17.83 -1.69 10.85
N VAL A 254 -18.16 -2.65 9.99
CA VAL A 254 -19.28 -2.61 9.05
C VAL A 254 -20.01 -3.97 9.14
N ASP A 255 -21.31 -3.92 9.35
CA ASP A 255 -22.20 -5.08 9.44
C ASP A 255 -23.22 -5.14 8.30
N TYR A 256 -23.35 -4.08 7.52
CA TYR A 256 -24.25 -4.03 6.36
C TYR A 256 -23.70 -3.06 5.30
N PRO A 257 -23.75 -3.38 4.00
CA PRO A 257 -24.33 -4.54 3.33
C PRO A 257 -23.40 -5.77 3.28
N PHE A 258 -22.30 -5.75 3.95
CA PHE A 258 -21.32 -6.84 4.12
C PHE A 258 -20.66 -6.71 5.49
N ASN A 259 -20.11 -7.80 5.99
CA ASN A 259 -19.34 -7.78 7.23
C ASN A 259 -17.89 -7.45 6.93
N LEU A 260 -17.37 -6.38 7.52
CA LEU A 260 -15.98 -5.96 7.39
C LEU A 260 -15.52 -5.37 8.70
N THR A 261 -14.52 -5.97 9.30
CA THR A 261 -13.83 -5.45 10.47
C THR A 261 -12.34 -5.28 10.16
N GLY A 262 -11.63 -4.49 10.94
CA GLY A 262 -10.20 -4.31 10.71
C GLY A 262 -9.67 -3.00 11.27
N VAL A 263 -8.37 -2.84 11.17
CA VAL A 263 -7.67 -1.58 11.46
C VAL A 263 -6.64 -1.33 10.39
N LEU A 264 -6.77 -0.19 9.71
CA LEU A 264 -5.80 0.29 8.74
C LEU A 264 -4.96 1.39 9.37
N TYR A 265 -3.66 1.26 9.29
CA TYR A 265 -2.69 2.22 9.81
C TYR A 265 -2.01 2.96 8.67
N PHE A 266 -1.84 4.25 8.83
CA PHE A 266 -1.03 5.10 7.95
C PHE A 266 0.39 5.17 8.51
N PRO A 267 1.37 4.48 7.90
CA PRO A 267 2.75 4.52 8.36
C PRO A 267 3.41 5.84 8.00
N LYS A 268 4.48 6.19 8.71
CA LYS A 268 5.41 7.23 8.25
C LYS A 268 6.21 6.69 7.08
N ILE A 269 6.12 7.36 5.93
CA ILE A 269 6.93 7.05 4.76
C ILE A 269 8.21 7.88 4.83
N LYS A 270 9.36 7.21 4.92
CA LYS A 270 10.67 7.84 4.76
C LYS A 270 11.00 7.91 3.28
N HIS A 271 11.68 8.95 2.85
CA HIS A 271 12.09 9.19 1.46
C HIS A 271 13.07 8.14 0.90
N SER A 272 13.41 7.08 1.65
CA SER A 272 14.23 5.98 1.18
C SER A 272 13.39 4.96 0.41
N TYR A 273 13.86 4.57 -0.76
CA TYR A 273 13.31 3.59 -1.69
C TYR A 273 13.15 2.14 -1.16
N GLU A 274 13.07 1.95 0.14
CA GLU A 274 12.71 0.64 0.68
C GLU A 274 11.22 0.43 0.48
N ILE A 275 10.90 -0.40 -0.53
CA ILE A 275 9.59 -1.02 -0.68
C ILE A 275 9.29 -1.67 0.68
N GLN A 276 8.38 -1.08 1.45
CA GLN A 276 7.99 -1.61 2.74
C GLN A 276 7.50 -3.05 2.54
N LYS A 277 8.15 -4.00 3.21
CA LYS A 277 7.77 -5.42 3.18
C LYS A 277 6.49 -5.69 3.95
N ASP A 278 6.11 -4.77 4.83
CA ASP A 278 4.97 -4.94 5.72
C ASP A 278 3.69 -4.53 5.02
N LYS A 279 2.80 -5.49 4.83
CA LYS A 279 1.57 -5.37 4.06
C LYS A 279 0.34 -5.45 4.97
N ILE A 280 -0.81 -5.08 4.44
CA ILE A 280 -2.10 -5.37 5.06
C ILE A 280 -2.31 -6.88 5.07
N GLN A 281 -2.72 -7.42 6.22
CA GLN A 281 -3.03 -8.83 6.40
C GLN A 281 -4.53 -9.05 6.25
N LEU A 282 -4.92 -10.00 5.39
CA LEU A 282 -6.32 -10.39 5.20
C LEU A 282 -6.65 -11.60 6.07
N TYR A 283 -7.77 -11.49 6.78
CA TYR A 283 -8.37 -12.54 7.56
C TYR A 283 -9.80 -12.82 7.08
N CYS A 284 -10.27 -14.02 7.37
CA CYS A 284 -11.68 -14.43 7.23
C CYS A 284 -12.08 -15.18 8.51
N ASN A 285 -12.99 -14.61 9.29
CA ASN A 285 -13.33 -15.10 10.62
C ASN A 285 -12.08 -15.33 11.51
N GLN A 286 -11.20 -14.35 11.56
CA GLN A 286 -9.93 -14.37 12.32
C GLN A 286 -8.89 -15.41 11.83
N VAL A 287 -9.14 -16.12 10.72
CA VAL A 287 -8.17 -17.02 10.08
C VAL A 287 -7.36 -16.24 9.06
N PHE A 288 -6.04 -16.31 9.15
CA PHE A 288 -5.16 -15.68 8.18
C PHE A 288 -5.36 -16.29 6.78
N VAL A 289 -5.57 -15.42 5.79
CA VAL A 289 -5.75 -15.78 4.37
C VAL A 289 -4.49 -15.47 3.59
N THR A 290 -4.11 -14.19 3.54
CA THR A 290 -2.97 -13.71 2.75
C THR A 290 -2.54 -12.31 3.21
N ASP A 291 -1.35 -11.90 2.85
CA ASP A 291 -0.87 -10.51 2.91
C ASP A 291 -0.84 -9.83 1.52
N GLU A 292 -1.31 -10.51 0.48
CA GLU A 292 -1.48 -9.98 -0.87
C GLU A 292 -2.93 -9.58 -1.10
N VAL A 293 -3.28 -8.34 -0.71
CA VAL A 293 -4.65 -7.80 -0.75
C VAL A 293 -4.99 -7.05 -2.04
N LYS A 294 -4.36 -7.43 -3.15
CA LYS A 294 -4.62 -6.83 -4.46
C LYS A 294 -6.10 -6.93 -4.80
N ASP A 295 -6.69 -5.88 -5.33
CA ASP A 295 -8.12 -5.71 -5.64
C ASP A 295 -9.07 -5.54 -4.43
N ILE A 296 -8.70 -5.98 -3.22
CA ILE A 296 -9.48 -5.75 -2.00
C ILE A 296 -9.27 -4.32 -1.50
N VAL A 297 -8.01 -3.88 -1.54
CA VAL A 297 -7.62 -2.52 -1.19
C VAL A 297 -7.22 -1.79 -2.47
N PRO A 298 -7.65 -0.53 -2.65
CA PRO A 298 -7.22 0.28 -3.78
C PRO A 298 -5.70 0.35 -3.89
N GLU A 299 -5.18 0.41 -5.11
CA GLU A 299 -3.74 0.38 -5.36
C GLU A 299 -2.99 1.50 -4.61
N PHE A 300 -3.55 2.70 -4.56
CA PHE A 300 -2.96 3.84 -3.86
C PHE A 300 -2.90 3.68 -2.33
N LEU A 301 -3.65 2.72 -1.78
CA LEU A 301 -3.66 2.38 -0.35
C LEU A 301 -2.83 1.12 -0.02
N MET A 302 -2.17 0.51 -1.00
CA MET A 302 -1.34 -0.70 -0.76
C MET A 302 -0.11 -0.44 0.12
N LEU A 303 0.25 0.82 0.34
CA LEU A 303 1.29 1.22 1.29
C LEU A 303 0.79 1.29 2.74
N LEU A 304 -0.52 1.15 2.98
CA LEU A 304 -1.06 1.04 4.32
C LEU A 304 -0.68 -0.30 4.95
N GLN A 305 -0.74 -0.32 6.27
CA GLN A 305 -0.46 -1.49 7.09
C GLN A 305 -1.70 -1.82 7.93
N GLY A 306 -1.78 -3.01 8.50
CA GLY A 306 -2.89 -3.38 9.39
C GLY A 306 -3.56 -4.69 9.02
N VAL A 307 -4.83 -4.78 9.38
CA VAL A 307 -5.64 -5.99 9.26
C VAL A 307 -6.99 -5.66 8.65
N ILE A 308 -7.44 -6.53 7.76
CA ILE A 308 -8.80 -6.58 7.23
C ILE A 308 -9.34 -7.99 7.50
N ASP A 309 -10.54 -8.09 8.07
CA ASP A 309 -11.24 -9.35 8.34
C ASP A 309 -12.67 -9.27 7.78
N SER A 310 -13.00 -10.18 6.87
CA SER A 310 -14.35 -10.24 6.26
C SER A 310 -14.72 -11.66 5.86
N PRO A 311 -15.83 -12.20 6.40
CA PRO A 311 -16.37 -13.48 5.96
C PRO A 311 -17.02 -13.43 4.57
N ASP A 312 -17.33 -12.22 4.06
CA ASP A 312 -18.02 -12.03 2.79
C ASP A 312 -17.07 -11.99 1.57
N ILE A 313 -15.76 -12.11 1.82
CA ILE A 313 -14.78 -12.29 0.75
C ILE A 313 -14.78 -13.78 0.34
N PRO A 314 -15.21 -14.10 -0.89
CA PRO A 314 -15.26 -15.49 -1.33
C PRO A 314 -13.84 -16.07 -1.47
N LEU A 315 -13.64 -17.21 -0.84
CA LEU A 315 -12.37 -17.94 -0.86
C LEU A 315 -12.51 -19.21 -1.71
N ASN A 316 -11.43 -19.62 -2.35
CA ASN A 316 -11.32 -20.93 -2.96
C ASN A 316 -10.93 -22.00 -1.90
N VAL A 317 -10.79 -23.25 -2.33
CA VAL A 317 -10.46 -24.37 -1.43
C VAL A 317 -9.13 -24.16 -0.69
N SER A 318 -8.14 -23.54 -1.32
CA SER A 318 -6.86 -23.21 -0.68
C SER A 318 -6.88 -21.93 0.16
N ARG A 319 -8.08 -21.35 0.36
CA ARG A 319 -8.33 -20.07 1.04
C ARG A 319 -7.68 -18.86 0.38
N SER A 320 -7.32 -18.93 -0.91
CA SER A 320 -7.02 -17.73 -1.70
C SER A 320 -8.34 -17.05 -2.06
N TYR A 321 -8.39 -15.72 -2.03
CA TYR A 321 -9.61 -15.00 -2.40
C TYR A 321 -9.83 -14.99 -3.92
N LEU A 322 -11.10 -14.88 -4.34
CA LEU A 322 -11.49 -14.82 -5.75
C LEU A 322 -11.41 -13.38 -6.25
N GLN A 323 -10.45 -13.11 -7.12
CA GLN A 323 -10.29 -11.80 -7.76
C GLN A 323 -11.48 -11.46 -8.66
N GLY A 324 -11.86 -10.18 -8.69
CA GLY A 324 -12.94 -9.69 -9.55
C GLY A 324 -14.35 -9.94 -9.03
N ASP A 325 -14.53 -10.54 -7.85
CA ASP A 325 -15.83 -10.72 -7.23
C ASP A 325 -16.54 -9.38 -6.95
N PRO A 326 -17.86 -9.29 -7.15
CA PRO A 326 -18.63 -8.08 -6.88
C PRO A 326 -18.57 -7.60 -5.42
N ASN A 327 -18.45 -8.50 -4.44
CA ASN A 327 -18.32 -8.12 -3.03
C ASN A 327 -16.96 -7.51 -2.74
N VAL A 328 -15.89 -8.06 -3.31
CA VAL A 328 -14.55 -7.47 -3.24
C VAL A 328 -14.55 -6.03 -3.75
N LYS A 329 -15.21 -5.76 -4.89
CA LYS A 329 -15.34 -4.39 -5.43
C LYS A 329 -16.11 -3.44 -4.50
N LYS A 330 -17.16 -3.94 -3.81
CA LYS A 330 -17.92 -3.14 -2.84
C LYS A 330 -17.06 -2.81 -1.61
N ILE A 331 -16.30 -3.79 -1.11
CA ILE A 331 -15.37 -3.61 0.02
C ILE A 331 -14.31 -2.57 -0.34
N ASN A 332 -13.70 -2.69 -1.52
CA ASN A 332 -12.73 -1.73 -2.05
C ASN A 332 -13.30 -0.30 -2.06
N ALA A 333 -14.47 -0.11 -2.66
CA ALA A 333 -15.14 1.20 -2.71
C ALA A 333 -15.48 1.75 -1.31
N HIS A 334 -15.83 0.88 -0.37
CA HIS A 334 -16.11 1.27 1.01
C HIS A 334 -14.82 1.73 1.74
N ILE A 335 -13.73 1.01 1.60
CA ILE A 335 -12.42 1.38 2.16
C ILE A 335 -11.98 2.73 1.60
N THR A 336 -12.04 2.94 0.27
CA THR A 336 -11.77 4.22 -0.38
C THR A 336 -12.56 5.36 0.26
N LYS A 337 -13.87 5.15 0.42
CA LYS A 337 -14.76 6.14 1.04
C LYS A 337 -14.35 6.44 2.48
N LYS A 338 -14.10 5.43 3.30
CA LYS A 338 -13.72 5.59 4.72
C LYS A 338 -12.40 6.34 4.88
N VAL A 339 -11.42 6.04 4.02
CA VAL A 339 -10.14 6.76 4.00
C VAL A 339 -10.35 8.24 3.65
N ALA A 340 -11.10 8.53 2.60
CA ALA A 340 -11.38 9.91 2.20
C ALA A 340 -12.15 10.67 3.28
N ASP A 341 -13.16 10.03 3.91
CA ASP A 341 -13.95 10.63 4.99
C ASP A 341 -13.08 10.93 6.23
N LYS A 342 -12.13 10.05 6.56
CA LYS A 342 -11.21 10.26 7.70
C LYS A 342 -10.21 11.39 7.42
N LEU A 343 -9.66 11.48 6.22
CA LEU A 343 -8.78 12.59 5.84
C LEU A 343 -9.52 13.94 5.84
N ASP A 344 -10.76 13.97 5.34
CA ASP A 344 -11.61 15.16 5.39
C ASP A 344 -11.98 15.56 6.84
N GLU A 345 -12.22 14.57 7.72
CA GLU A 345 -12.44 14.80 9.15
C GLU A 345 -11.22 15.46 9.81
N ILE A 346 -10.02 14.90 9.59
CA ILE A 346 -8.76 15.46 10.13
C ILE A 346 -8.54 16.87 9.58
N PHE A 347 -8.76 17.09 8.28
CA PHE A 347 -8.61 18.41 7.67
C PHE A 347 -9.55 19.45 8.31
N ARG A 348 -10.81 19.09 8.57
CA ARG A 348 -11.79 20.04 9.15
C ARG A 348 -11.57 20.31 10.62
N ASN A 349 -11.19 19.29 11.39
CA ASN A 349 -11.13 19.37 12.87
C ASN A 349 -9.74 19.67 13.40
N GLU A 350 -8.70 19.23 12.67
CA GLU A 350 -7.30 19.26 13.11
C GLU A 350 -6.37 19.58 11.93
N ARG A 351 -6.64 20.66 11.20
CA ARG A 351 -5.94 21.00 9.96
C ARG A 351 -4.41 21.02 10.13
N SER A 352 -3.90 21.64 11.17
CA SER A 352 -2.45 21.66 11.46
C SER A 352 -1.86 20.26 11.60
N SER A 353 -2.60 19.31 12.18
CA SER A 353 -2.19 17.91 12.31
C SER A 353 -2.09 17.21 10.94
N LEU A 354 -2.93 17.57 9.97
CA LEU A 354 -2.84 17.07 8.60
C LEU A 354 -1.63 17.68 7.89
N GLU A 355 -1.44 18.99 8.02
CA GLU A 355 -0.32 19.73 7.43
C GLU A 355 1.03 19.21 7.94
N ASP A 356 1.19 18.99 9.25
CA ASP A 356 2.40 18.41 9.86
C ASP A 356 2.74 17.00 9.34
N LYS A 357 1.73 16.25 8.87
CA LYS A 357 1.88 14.90 8.34
C LYS A 357 1.91 14.86 6.80
N TRP A 358 1.79 16.02 6.15
CA TRP A 358 1.58 16.10 4.71
C TRP A 358 2.72 15.50 3.89
N GLU A 359 3.94 15.58 4.36
CA GLU A 359 5.11 14.96 3.73
C GLU A 359 4.88 13.45 3.46
N SER A 360 4.26 12.74 4.41
CA SER A 360 3.93 11.32 4.24
C SER A 360 2.57 11.11 3.58
N LEU A 361 1.56 11.93 3.90
CA LEU A 361 0.19 11.76 3.40
C LEU A 361 0.02 12.21 1.95
N GLY A 362 0.76 13.22 1.52
CA GLY A 362 0.63 13.80 0.18
C GLY A 362 0.82 12.77 -0.94
N LEU A 363 1.69 11.78 -0.74
CA LEU A 363 1.90 10.69 -1.69
C LEU A 363 0.62 9.86 -1.88
N PHE A 364 -0.02 9.41 -0.79
CA PHE A 364 -1.28 8.64 -0.86
C PHE A 364 -2.39 9.44 -1.51
N VAL A 365 -2.53 10.72 -1.10
CA VAL A 365 -3.60 11.58 -1.61
C VAL A 365 -3.41 11.85 -3.09
N LYS A 366 -2.22 12.27 -3.53
CA LYS A 366 -1.93 12.56 -4.94
C LYS A 366 -2.10 11.32 -5.82
N TYR A 367 -1.61 10.15 -5.36
CA TYR A 367 -1.76 8.90 -6.12
C TYR A 367 -3.23 8.47 -6.20
N GLY A 368 -3.98 8.58 -5.11
CA GLY A 368 -5.42 8.32 -5.09
C GLY A 368 -6.21 9.23 -6.03
N MET A 369 -5.89 10.54 -6.08
CA MET A 369 -6.52 11.49 -6.99
C MET A 369 -6.26 11.18 -8.47
N MET A 370 -5.09 10.59 -8.78
CA MET A 370 -4.76 10.19 -10.14
C MET A 370 -5.52 8.93 -10.59
N THR A 371 -5.76 7.98 -9.66
CA THR A 371 -6.21 6.63 -9.98
C THR A 371 -7.69 6.35 -9.68
N ASP A 372 -8.34 7.15 -8.82
CA ASP A 372 -9.75 6.97 -8.41
C ASP A 372 -10.52 8.29 -8.47
N ASP A 373 -11.47 8.40 -9.41
CA ASP A 373 -12.26 9.62 -9.62
C ASP A 373 -13.18 9.96 -8.43
N LYS A 374 -13.69 8.94 -7.71
CA LYS A 374 -14.53 9.18 -6.51
C LYS A 374 -13.69 9.68 -5.34
N PHE A 375 -12.45 9.20 -5.24
CA PHE A 375 -11.51 9.73 -4.28
C PHE A 375 -11.12 11.17 -4.62
N LEU A 376 -10.84 11.46 -5.90
CA LEU A 376 -10.54 12.81 -6.39
C LEU A 376 -11.62 13.81 -6.00
N GLU A 377 -12.92 13.50 -6.24
CA GLU A 377 -14.04 14.40 -5.89
C GLU A 377 -14.02 14.81 -4.41
N LYS A 378 -13.69 13.87 -3.52
CA LYS A 378 -13.56 14.13 -2.08
C LYS A 378 -12.27 14.83 -1.72
N ALA A 379 -11.16 14.37 -2.29
CA ALA A 379 -9.82 14.85 -1.98
C ALA A 379 -9.61 16.32 -2.37
N ASN A 380 -10.31 16.83 -3.36
CA ASN A 380 -10.31 18.25 -3.72
C ASN A 380 -10.60 19.19 -2.52
N LYS A 381 -11.25 18.69 -1.46
CA LYS A 381 -11.59 19.47 -0.27
C LYS A 381 -10.44 19.58 0.73
N PHE A 382 -9.57 18.58 0.80
CA PHE A 382 -8.53 18.48 1.82
C PHE A 382 -7.11 18.29 1.25
N MET A 383 -6.97 18.14 -0.06
CA MET A 383 -5.66 18.15 -0.70
C MET A 383 -5.06 19.54 -0.58
N VAL A 384 -3.85 19.61 -0.04
CA VAL A 384 -3.13 20.87 0.14
C VAL A 384 -1.81 20.88 -0.62
N MET A 385 -1.38 22.08 -1.00
CA MET A 385 -0.07 22.37 -1.60
C MET A 385 0.69 23.28 -0.64
N GLU A 386 1.88 22.90 -0.25
CA GLU A 386 2.78 23.75 0.54
C GLU A 386 3.46 24.76 -0.36
N ASP A 387 3.44 26.04 0.00
CA ASP A 387 4.18 27.07 -0.70
C ASP A 387 5.63 27.21 -0.17
N THR A 388 6.41 28.02 -0.83
CA THR A 388 7.82 28.26 -0.47
C THR A 388 8.01 29.12 0.80
N ASP A 389 6.90 29.59 1.40
CA ASP A 389 6.88 30.26 2.70
C ASP A 389 6.40 29.32 3.83
N GLY A 390 6.14 28.03 3.49
CA GLY A 390 5.68 27.02 4.43
C GLY A 390 4.18 27.09 4.76
N LYS A 391 3.38 27.80 3.96
CA LYS A 391 1.94 27.84 4.12
C LYS A 391 1.28 26.79 3.23
N PHE A 392 0.21 26.19 3.76
CA PHE A 392 -0.55 25.19 3.03
C PHE A 392 -1.84 25.78 2.47
N HIS A 393 -2.11 25.49 1.20
CA HIS A 393 -3.26 25.97 0.46
C HIS A 393 -4.01 24.79 -0.19
N THR A 394 -5.32 24.71 0.00
CA THR A 394 -6.15 23.94 -0.94
C THR A 394 -6.14 24.64 -2.31
N LEU A 395 -6.58 23.96 -3.37
CA LEU A 395 -6.66 24.57 -4.69
C LEU A 395 -7.54 25.84 -4.67
N GLU A 396 -8.67 25.83 -3.95
CA GLU A 396 -9.56 26.97 -3.86
C GLU A 396 -8.94 28.14 -3.06
N GLU A 397 -8.24 27.84 -1.97
CA GLU A 397 -7.51 28.86 -1.20
C GLU A 397 -6.38 29.48 -2.04
N TYR A 398 -5.65 28.64 -2.81
CA TYR A 398 -4.61 29.12 -3.73
C TYR A 398 -5.21 30.04 -4.79
N LYS A 399 -6.33 29.65 -5.42
CA LYS A 399 -7.04 30.48 -6.38
C LYS A 399 -7.43 31.83 -5.78
N MET A 400 -8.03 31.82 -4.59
CA MET A 400 -8.44 33.07 -3.91
C MET A 400 -7.25 33.98 -3.61
N ALA A 401 -6.14 33.42 -3.15
CA ALA A 401 -4.94 34.18 -2.81
C ALA A 401 -4.22 34.76 -4.02
N THR A 402 -4.36 34.14 -5.19
CA THR A 402 -3.54 34.46 -6.37
C THR A 402 -4.35 34.97 -7.58
N GLU A 403 -5.68 35.06 -7.47
CA GLU A 403 -6.58 35.41 -8.56
C GLU A 403 -6.19 36.70 -9.30
N ALA A 404 -5.78 37.72 -8.56
CA ALA A 404 -5.44 39.01 -9.13
C ALA A 404 -4.14 39.00 -9.96
N LEU A 405 -3.19 38.11 -9.61
CA LEU A 405 -1.83 38.15 -10.15
C LEU A 405 -1.50 36.95 -11.05
N GLN A 406 -2.11 35.78 -10.80
CA GLN A 406 -1.71 34.53 -11.44
C GLN A 406 -2.82 33.92 -12.33
N LYS A 407 -3.67 34.74 -12.92
CA LYS A 407 -4.52 34.37 -14.06
C LYS A 407 -3.87 34.81 -15.37
N ASN A 408 -3.82 33.90 -16.33
CA ASN A 408 -3.36 34.22 -17.67
C ASN A 408 -4.45 34.94 -18.51
N LYS A 409 -4.11 35.36 -19.73
CA LYS A 409 -5.00 36.05 -20.67
C LYS A 409 -6.28 35.27 -21.00
N ASP A 410 -6.25 33.92 -20.92
CA ASP A 410 -7.38 33.03 -21.20
C ASP A 410 -8.26 32.80 -19.95
N GLY A 411 -7.96 33.49 -18.84
CA GLY A 411 -8.67 33.36 -17.57
C GLY A 411 -8.29 32.10 -16.78
N ARG A 412 -7.29 31.33 -17.21
CA ARG A 412 -6.82 30.15 -16.49
C ARG A 412 -5.99 30.55 -15.28
N GLN A 413 -6.24 29.88 -14.17
CA GLN A 413 -5.39 29.99 -12.98
C GLN A 413 -4.04 29.30 -13.24
N VAL A 414 -2.97 30.02 -13.10
CA VAL A 414 -1.59 29.46 -13.20
C VAL A 414 -1.08 29.15 -11.80
N VAL A 415 -0.79 27.88 -11.56
CA VAL A 415 -0.13 27.41 -10.33
C VAL A 415 1.37 27.36 -10.61
N LEU A 416 2.11 28.32 -10.04
CA LEU A 416 3.57 28.33 -10.12
C LEU A 416 4.15 27.31 -9.13
N TYR A 417 5.11 26.50 -9.59
CA TYR A 417 5.69 25.47 -8.74
C TYR A 417 7.21 25.35 -8.87
N THR A 418 7.82 24.79 -7.83
CA THR A 418 9.23 24.42 -7.78
C THR A 418 9.38 22.94 -7.46
N THR A 419 10.39 22.29 -8.04
CA THR A 419 10.76 20.90 -7.74
C THR A 419 12.07 20.80 -6.96
N GLN A 420 12.85 21.88 -6.93
CA GLN A 420 14.16 21.96 -6.27
C GLN A 420 14.35 23.37 -5.68
N PRO A 421 13.69 23.68 -4.55
CA PRO A 421 13.65 25.04 -4.02
C PRO A 421 15.04 25.68 -3.85
N ILE A 422 16.03 24.91 -3.38
CA ILE A 422 17.39 25.42 -3.17
C ILE A 422 18.07 25.82 -4.49
N GLN A 423 17.91 24.98 -5.53
CA GLN A 423 18.55 25.24 -6.83
C GLN A 423 17.80 26.32 -7.64
N GLN A 424 16.51 26.45 -7.40
CA GLN A 424 15.63 27.39 -8.08
C GLN A 424 15.38 28.69 -7.29
N ASP A 425 16.19 28.96 -6.25
CA ASP A 425 16.01 30.08 -5.34
C ASP A 425 15.93 31.45 -6.05
N ALA A 426 16.77 31.70 -7.06
CA ALA A 426 16.75 32.93 -7.84
C ALA A 426 15.39 33.14 -8.55
N TYR A 427 14.82 32.08 -9.14
CA TYR A 427 13.53 32.14 -9.84
C TYR A 427 12.37 32.30 -8.86
N ILE A 428 12.44 31.60 -7.71
CA ILE A 428 11.47 31.74 -6.62
C ILE A 428 11.48 33.17 -6.09
N THR A 429 12.66 33.75 -5.87
CA THR A 429 12.83 35.12 -5.42
C THR A 429 12.26 36.11 -6.44
N ALA A 430 12.53 35.93 -7.74
CA ALA A 430 11.94 36.76 -8.79
C ALA A 430 10.40 36.69 -8.80
N CYS A 431 9.83 35.50 -8.62
CA CYS A 431 8.38 35.32 -8.49
C CYS A 431 7.81 36.03 -7.26
N LYS A 432 8.47 35.90 -6.10
CA LYS A 432 8.06 36.55 -4.85
C LYS A 432 8.11 38.07 -4.94
N ASN A 433 9.12 38.65 -5.61
CA ASN A 433 9.21 40.09 -5.83
C ASN A 433 8.04 40.63 -6.66
N LYS A 434 7.42 39.79 -7.50
CA LYS A 434 6.18 40.12 -8.23
C LYS A 434 4.90 39.83 -7.44
N GLY A 435 5.01 39.34 -6.21
CA GLY A 435 3.87 38.96 -5.36
C GLY A 435 3.24 37.60 -5.76
N TYR A 436 3.95 36.78 -6.52
CA TYR A 436 3.48 35.45 -6.90
C TYR A 436 3.69 34.45 -5.78
N VAL A 437 2.75 33.51 -5.64
CA VAL A 437 2.84 32.35 -4.73
C VAL A 437 3.34 31.13 -5.50
N VAL A 438 4.40 30.51 -4.98
CA VAL A 438 5.06 29.34 -5.58
C VAL A 438 4.89 28.15 -4.66
N VAL A 439 4.35 27.04 -5.16
CA VAL A 439 4.15 25.81 -4.39
C VAL A 439 5.29 24.81 -4.63
N LYS A 440 5.53 23.95 -3.64
CA LYS A 440 6.53 22.88 -3.71
C LYS A 440 5.92 21.62 -4.32
N MET A 441 6.58 21.06 -5.34
CA MET A 441 6.24 19.81 -5.99
C MET A 441 7.53 18.96 -6.11
N GLU A 442 7.96 18.37 -4.98
CA GLU A 442 9.29 17.77 -4.82
C GLU A 442 9.27 16.25 -4.86
N THR A 443 8.09 15.62 -4.96
CA THR A 443 7.95 14.17 -4.95
C THR A 443 7.98 13.56 -6.35
N LEU A 444 8.38 12.29 -6.46
CA LEU A 444 8.44 11.57 -7.74
C LEU A 444 7.08 11.47 -8.47
N VAL A 445 5.97 11.53 -7.73
CA VAL A 445 4.63 11.47 -8.32
C VAL A 445 4.13 12.81 -8.84
N ASP A 446 4.78 13.92 -8.50
CA ASP A 446 4.26 15.26 -8.78
C ASP A 446 4.20 15.57 -10.28
N ALA A 447 5.14 15.11 -11.08
CA ALA A 447 5.09 15.30 -12.54
C ALA A 447 3.85 14.62 -13.16
N ALA A 448 3.55 13.38 -12.74
CA ALA A 448 2.37 12.66 -13.19
C ALA A 448 1.08 13.27 -12.63
N PHE A 449 1.11 13.69 -11.35
CA PHE A 449 0.01 14.37 -10.69
C PHE A 449 -0.36 15.67 -11.42
N ILE A 450 0.60 16.54 -11.71
CA ILE A 450 0.39 17.80 -12.44
C ILE A 450 -0.29 17.53 -13.79
N ASN A 451 0.25 16.61 -14.60
CA ASN A 451 -0.31 16.28 -15.91
C ASN A 451 -1.75 15.77 -15.82
N THR A 452 -2.02 14.92 -14.82
CA THR A 452 -3.36 14.37 -14.60
C THR A 452 -4.32 15.47 -14.14
N MET A 453 -3.90 16.32 -13.21
CA MET A 453 -4.76 17.37 -12.66
C MET A 453 -5.05 18.48 -13.67
N GLU A 454 -4.12 18.85 -14.54
CA GLU A 454 -4.38 19.78 -15.65
C GLU A 454 -5.48 19.29 -16.60
N SER A 455 -5.67 17.98 -16.72
CA SER A 455 -6.76 17.40 -17.51
C SER A 455 -8.08 17.32 -16.76
N LYS A 456 -8.05 17.22 -15.42
CA LYS A 456 -9.23 17.04 -14.56
C LYS A 456 -9.71 18.33 -13.90
N TRP A 457 -8.82 19.26 -13.60
CA TRP A 457 -9.15 20.57 -13.04
C TRP A 457 -9.37 21.59 -14.17
N GLU A 458 -10.61 21.95 -14.37
CA GLU A 458 -10.94 22.96 -15.36
C GLU A 458 -10.27 24.30 -15.05
N GLN A 459 -9.78 24.97 -16.07
CA GLN A 459 -9.19 26.30 -15.98
C GLN A 459 -7.97 26.42 -15.03
N VAL A 460 -7.18 25.32 -14.86
CA VAL A 460 -5.93 25.33 -14.12
C VAL A 460 -4.79 24.89 -15.03
N SER A 461 -3.64 25.52 -14.89
CA SER A 461 -2.38 25.11 -15.52
C SER A 461 -1.26 25.25 -14.51
N PHE A 462 -0.22 24.40 -14.63
CA PHE A 462 0.95 24.43 -13.78
C PHE A 462 2.16 24.90 -14.61
N VAL A 463 2.93 25.84 -14.05
CA VAL A 463 4.15 26.33 -14.68
C VAL A 463 5.28 26.33 -13.65
N ARG A 464 6.40 25.70 -13.99
CA ARG A 464 7.57 25.69 -13.11
C ARG A 464 8.28 27.04 -13.17
N VAL A 465 8.80 27.50 -12.04
CA VAL A 465 9.37 28.85 -11.89
C VAL A 465 10.52 29.17 -12.86
N ASP A 466 11.20 28.16 -13.40
CA ASP A 466 12.31 28.29 -14.34
C ASP A 466 11.95 27.89 -15.79
N ALA A 467 10.64 27.78 -16.07
CA ALA A 467 10.15 27.43 -17.40
C ALA A 467 10.32 28.56 -18.42
N ASP A 468 10.22 29.77 -17.95
CA ASP A 468 10.40 30.99 -18.73
C ASP A 468 10.88 32.12 -17.80
N ILE A 469 11.16 33.28 -18.34
CA ILE A 469 11.41 34.48 -17.54
C ILE A 469 10.17 34.84 -16.72
N VAL A 470 10.36 35.43 -15.55
CA VAL A 470 9.27 35.72 -14.61
C VAL A 470 8.13 36.54 -15.23
N ASP A 471 8.45 37.39 -16.20
CA ASP A 471 7.46 38.23 -16.91
C ASP A 471 6.52 37.42 -17.80
N ASN A 472 6.98 36.27 -18.33
CA ASN A 472 6.24 35.40 -19.22
C ASN A 472 5.57 34.22 -18.51
N LEU A 473 5.95 33.90 -17.25
CA LEU A 473 5.38 32.77 -16.51
C LEU A 473 3.85 32.85 -16.42
N ILE A 474 3.32 34.08 -16.31
CA ILE A 474 1.89 34.37 -16.38
C ILE A 474 1.65 35.18 -17.66
N ASP A 475 1.19 34.52 -18.72
CA ASP A 475 0.92 35.16 -20.02
C ASP A 475 -0.23 36.18 -19.90
N LYS A 476 0.11 37.46 -19.73
CA LYS A 476 -0.82 38.59 -19.65
C LYS A 476 -0.83 39.45 -20.90
N GLN A 477 -0.05 39.10 -21.93
CA GLN A 477 0.18 39.91 -23.14
C GLN A 477 0.79 41.30 -22.86
N GLU A 478 1.40 41.48 -21.71
CA GLU A 478 2.14 42.71 -21.42
C GLU A 478 3.52 42.60 -22.07
N THR A 479 3.80 43.42 -23.06
CA THR A 479 5.15 43.53 -23.69
C THR A 479 5.78 44.82 -23.24
N VAL A 480 7.02 44.72 -22.79
CA VAL A 480 7.87 45.89 -22.51
C VAL A 480 8.66 46.19 -23.77
N ASP A 481 8.54 47.40 -24.28
CA ASP A 481 9.31 47.79 -25.45
C ASP A 481 10.84 47.81 -25.16
N SER A 482 11.60 47.28 -26.10
CA SER A 482 13.08 47.34 -26.00
C SER A 482 13.58 48.74 -26.25
N VAL A 483 14.52 49.18 -25.42
CA VAL A 483 15.22 50.46 -25.62
C VAL A 483 16.29 50.38 -26.72
N LEU A 484 16.65 49.15 -27.16
CA LEU A 484 17.60 48.92 -28.24
C LEU A 484 16.95 49.10 -29.61
N THR A 485 17.70 49.64 -30.56
CA THR A 485 17.30 49.61 -31.99
C THR A 485 17.31 48.19 -32.54
N LYS A 486 16.69 47.97 -33.70
CA LYS A 486 16.69 46.67 -34.35
C LYS A 486 18.09 46.16 -34.66
N GLU A 487 18.97 47.07 -35.10
CA GLU A 487 20.37 46.77 -35.40
C GLU A 487 21.14 46.36 -34.14
N GLU A 488 20.98 47.09 -33.04
CA GLU A 488 21.57 46.75 -31.74
C GLU A 488 21.06 45.43 -31.19
N THR A 489 19.78 45.14 -31.37
CA THR A 489 19.15 43.88 -30.97
C THR A 489 19.75 42.69 -31.72
N GLU A 490 19.85 42.78 -33.05
CA GLU A 490 20.46 41.71 -33.87
C GLU A 490 21.96 41.56 -33.56
N GLN A 491 22.70 42.64 -33.40
CA GLN A 491 24.10 42.58 -33.00
C GLN A 491 24.29 41.88 -31.65
N LEU A 492 23.48 42.22 -30.68
CA LEU A 492 23.54 41.60 -29.34
C LEU A 492 23.20 40.11 -29.41
N LYS A 493 22.17 39.74 -30.16
CA LYS A 493 21.77 38.34 -30.39
C LYS A 493 22.90 37.53 -31.04
N GLU A 494 23.53 38.08 -32.10
CA GLU A 494 24.63 37.43 -32.78
C GLU A 494 25.83 37.21 -31.85
N LEU A 495 26.19 38.23 -31.03
CA LEU A 495 27.27 38.12 -30.05
C LEU A 495 27.06 36.97 -29.07
N PHE A 496 25.86 36.81 -28.51
CA PHE A 496 25.55 35.70 -27.61
C PHE A 496 25.52 34.38 -28.35
N THR A 497 24.87 34.29 -29.50
CA THR A 497 24.77 33.06 -30.30
C THR A 497 26.15 32.49 -30.62
N LEU A 498 27.09 33.32 -31.01
CA LEU A 498 28.48 32.90 -31.30
C LEU A 498 29.23 32.37 -30.05
N GLN A 499 28.91 32.86 -28.85
CA GLN A 499 29.58 32.42 -27.62
C GLN A 499 29.00 31.11 -27.04
N VAL A 500 27.79 30.69 -27.45
CA VAL A 500 27.12 29.48 -26.97
C VAL A 500 26.83 28.44 -28.05
N ALA A 501 27.41 28.66 -29.26
CA ALA A 501 27.16 27.80 -30.42
C ALA A 501 27.43 26.29 -30.16
N ASP A 502 28.42 25.98 -29.33
CA ASP A 502 28.83 24.63 -29.01
C ASP A 502 27.87 23.93 -28.02
N LEU A 503 26.91 24.65 -27.44
CA LEU A 503 26.05 24.16 -26.35
C LEU A 503 24.63 23.85 -26.78
N HIS A 504 24.28 23.96 -28.05
CA HIS A 504 22.92 23.79 -28.59
C HIS A 504 21.85 24.64 -27.86
N ILE A 505 22.21 25.91 -27.59
CA ILE A 505 21.39 26.87 -26.85
C ILE A 505 20.77 27.86 -27.86
N THR A 506 19.48 28.10 -27.69
CA THR A 506 18.77 29.17 -28.42
C THR A 506 18.93 30.48 -27.70
N THR A 507 19.13 31.56 -28.45
CA THR A 507 19.30 32.93 -27.90
C THR A 507 18.19 33.83 -28.42
N GLU A 508 17.67 34.68 -27.56
CA GLU A 508 16.70 35.72 -27.91
C GLU A 508 16.99 37.02 -27.11
N VAL A 509 16.63 38.15 -27.70
CA VAL A 509 16.76 39.44 -27.03
C VAL A 509 15.38 40.07 -26.93
N VAL A 510 14.96 40.41 -25.69
CA VAL A 510 13.65 40.95 -25.39
C VAL A 510 13.78 42.17 -24.47
N GLY A 511 12.79 43.06 -24.50
CA GLY A 511 12.68 44.14 -23.54
C GLY A 511 12.05 43.63 -22.25
N LEU A 512 12.77 43.66 -21.13
CA LEU A 512 12.29 43.33 -19.80
C LEU A 512 12.43 44.54 -18.86
N SER A 513 11.94 44.37 -17.61
CA SER A 513 12.26 45.36 -16.56
C SER A 513 13.78 45.54 -16.41
N VAL A 514 14.21 46.76 -16.13
CA VAL A 514 15.63 47.07 -15.89
C VAL A 514 16.19 46.37 -14.65
N ASP A 515 15.31 45.97 -13.73
CA ASP A 515 15.65 45.25 -12.49
C ASP A 515 15.73 43.72 -12.69
N THR A 516 15.35 43.22 -13.87
CA THR A 516 15.50 41.83 -14.23
C THR A 516 16.96 41.53 -14.62
N ASP A 517 17.44 40.32 -14.29
CA ASP A 517 18.78 39.88 -14.62
C ASP A 517 19.14 40.18 -16.12
N PRO A 518 20.39 40.49 -16.42
CA PRO A 518 20.81 40.79 -17.78
C PRO A 518 20.64 39.62 -18.74
N VAL A 519 20.84 38.39 -18.27
CA VAL A 519 20.64 37.15 -19.03
C VAL A 519 20.01 36.11 -18.13
N VAL A 520 18.94 35.49 -18.61
CA VAL A 520 18.21 34.42 -17.91
C VAL A 520 18.26 33.17 -18.77
N ALA A 521 18.58 32.03 -18.17
CA ALA A 521 18.49 30.72 -18.83
C ALA A 521 17.17 30.03 -18.44
N THR A 522 16.42 29.58 -19.42
CA THR A 522 15.14 28.89 -19.18
C THR A 522 15.09 27.55 -19.90
N ARG A 523 14.24 26.66 -19.44
CA ARG A 523 14.00 25.35 -20.04
C ARG A 523 12.51 25.14 -20.31
N PRO A 524 12.09 24.87 -21.57
CA PRO A 524 10.68 24.69 -21.90
C PRO A 524 10.00 23.63 -21.02
N GLU A 525 8.85 23.98 -20.49
CA GLU A 525 8.08 23.18 -19.53
C GLU A 525 7.79 21.76 -20.05
N PHE A 526 7.33 21.64 -21.30
CA PHE A 526 6.93 20.38 -21.90
C PHE A 526 8.06 19.33 -21.93
N MET A 527 9.22 19.71 -22.51
CA MET A 527 10.34 18.76 -22.65
C MET A 527 10.88 18.31 -21.29
N ARG A 528 10.89 19.22 -20.33
CA ARG A 528 11.34 18.90 -18.99
C ARG A 528 10.40 17.98 -18.24
N ARG A 529 9.08 18.20 -18.30
CA ARG A 529 8.09 17.27 -17.71
C ARG A 529 8.22 15.87 -18.31
N MET A 530 8.44 15.79 -19.62
CA MET A 530 8.65 14.50 -20.28
C MET A 530 9.92 13.80 -19.76
N LYS A 531 10.98 14.54 -19.47
CA LYS A 531 12.20 13.99 -18.86
C LYS A 531 11.99 13.54 -17.41
N ASP A 532 11.33 14.34 -16.58
CA ASP A 532 11.01 14.02 -15.19
C ASP A 532 10.13 12.74 -15.11
N MET A 533 9.18 12.59 -16.01
CA MET A 533 8.39 11.36 -16.16
C MET A 533 9.23 10.19 -16.64
N GLY A 534 10.17 10.43 -17.56
CA GLY A 534 11.09 9.41 -18.08
C GLY A 534 12.04 8.85 -17.02
N ALA A 535 12.43 9.66 -16.05
CA ALA A 535 13.27 9.24 -14.93
C ALA A 535 12.54 8.30 -13.95
N SER A 536 11.20 8.37 -13.90
CA SER A 536 10.35 7.60 -12.97
C SER A 536 9.69 6.39 -13.62
N GLY A 537 9.67 6.30 -14.96
CA GLY A 537 8.92 5.28 -15.72
C GLY A 537 9.78 4.52 -16.73
N GLY A 538 9.31 3.31 -17.11
CA GLY A 538 9.89 2.53 -18.19
C GLY A 538 9.21 2.79 -19.56
N GLY A 539 9.74 2.24 -20.64
CA GLY A 539 9.14 2.32 -21.97
C GLY A 539 9.47 3.59 -22.76
N MET A 540 8.49 4.13 -23.48
CA MET A 540 8.71 5.29 -24.38
C MET A 540 9.17 6.56 -23.62
N THR A 541 8.79 6.72 -22.37
CA THR A 541 9.21 7.86 -21.54
C THR A 541 10.71 7.84 -21.19
N ALA A 542 11.32 6.65 -21.08
CA ALA A 542 12.77 6.52 -20.86
C ALA A 542 13.61 7.10 -22.02
N PHE A 543 13.06 7.17 -23.22
CA PHE A 543 13.71 7.81 -24.37
C PHE A 543 13.88 9.33 -24.15
N TYR A 544 12.87 10.00 -23.61
CA TYR A 544 12.93 11.43 -23.34
C TYR A 544 13.94 11.77 -22.25
N ALA A 545 14.18 10.89 -21.27
CA ALA A 545 15.18 11.09 -20.23
C ALA A 545 16.62 11.23 -20.79
N GLN A 546 16.89 10.67 -21.97
CA GLN A 546 18.20 10.69 -22.63
C GLN A 546 18.37 11.84 -23.64
N MET A 547 17.29 12.59 -23.96
CA MET A 547 17.40 13.72 -24.89
C MET A 547 18.22 14.86 -24.25
N PRO A 548 18.99 15.63 -25.07
CA PRO A 548 19.67 16.81 -24.58
C PRO A 548 18.68 17.84 -24.00
N ASP A 549 19.13 18.67 -23.07
CA ASP A 549 18.31 19.77 -22.58
C ASP A 549 18.16 20.85 -23.66
N GLU A 550 16.93 21.25 -23.94
CA GLU A 550 16.67 22.46 -24.69
C GLU A 550 16.75 23.65 -23.73
N VAL A 551 17.61 24.60 -24.04
CA VAL A 551 17.86 25.78 -23.23
C VAL A 551 17.68 27.03 -24.07
N THR A 552 16.99 28.02 -23.54
CA THR A 552 16.92 29.37 -24.13
C THR A 552 17.63 30.34 -23.23
N LEU A 553 18.55 31.12 -23.78
CA LEU A 553 19.11 32.29 -23.13
C LEU A 553 18.33 33.53 -23.57
N THR A 554 17.59 34.11 -22.65
CA THR A 554 16.85 35.35 -22.85
C THR A 554 17.69 36.51 -22.34
N ILE A 555 18.06 37.39 -23.27
CA ILE A 555 18.90 38.58 -23.02
C ILE A 555 17.97 39.77 -22.80
N ASN A 556 18.07 40.46 -21.65
CA ASN A 556 17.30 41.65 -21.32
C ASN A 556 17.87 42.89 -22.03
N GLY A 557 17.33 43.24 -23.20
CA GLY A 557 17.79 44.40 -23.97
C GLY A 557 17.70 45.73 -23.22
N ASN A 558 16.89 45.84 -22.18
CA ASN A 558 16.74 47.06 -21.38
C ASN A 558 17.71 47.12 -20.20
N HIS A 559 18.50 46.08 -19.95
CA HIS A 559 19.46 46.09 -18.85
C HIS A 559 20.65 47.00 -19.17
N PRO A 560 21.04 47.92 -18.25
CA PRO A 560 22.05 48.97 -18.50
C PRO A 560 23.43 48.45 -18.94
N ILE A 561 23.78 47.21 -18.59
CA ILE A 561 25.07 46.58 -18.93
C ILE A 561 25.30 46.53 -20.45
N PHE A 562 24.24 46.39 -21.25
CA PHE A 562 24.36 46.24 -22.71
C PHE A 562 24.67 47.54 -23.44
N ALA A 563 24.23 48.68 -22.91
CA ALA A 563 24.59 49.97 -23.43
C ALA A 563 26.13 50.23 -23.39
N GLY A 564 26.79 49.69 -22.35
CA GLY A 564 28.26 49.73 -22.24
C GLY A 564 28.92 48.66 -23.12
N LEU A 565 28.36 47.46 -23.16
CA LEU A 565 28.89 46.33 -23.93
C LEU A 565 28.91 46.58 -25.45
N LEU A 566 27.82 47.17 -25.98
CA LEU A 566 27.74 47.50 -27.42
C LEU A 566 28.74 48.56 -27.84
N LYS A 567 29.15 49.46 -26.93
CA LYS A 567 30.16 50.51 -27.16
C LYS A 567 31.60 50.06 -26.93
N GLU A 568 31.79 48.85 -26.41
CA GLU A 568 33.12 48.29 -26.17
C GLU A 568 33.88 48.08 -27.49
N VAL A 569 35.08 48.59 -27.61
CA VAL A 569 35.92 48.55 -28.83
C VAL A 569 36.81 47.31 -28.83
N ASP A 570 37.23 46.85 -27.64
CA ASP A 570 38.07 45.65 -27.54
C ASP A 570 37.20 44.40 -27.68
N GLU A 571 37.29 43.77 -28.83
CA GLU A 571 36.54 42.56 -29.16
C GLU A 571 36.81 41.38 -28.20
N THR A 572 38.01 41.31 -27.60
CA THR A 572 38.35 40.26 -26.63
C THR A 572 37.62 40.49 -25.31
N VAL A 573 37.61 41.71 -24.82
CA VAL A 573 36.90 42.13 -23.63
C VAL A 573 35.37 41.91 -23.82
N LYS A 574 34.87 42.34 -24.99
CA LYS A 574 33.46 42.17 -25.36
C LYS A 574 33.03 40.69 -25.31
N LYS A 575 33.76 39.79 -25.99
CA LYS A 575 33.52 38.36 -26.02
C LYS A 575 33.60 37.72 -24.64
N ASN A 576 34.58 38.05 -23.84
CA ASN A 576 34.72 37.52 -22.48
C ASN A 576 33.57 37.95 -21.57
N ARG A 577 33.07 39.18 -21.67
CA ARG A 577 31.92 39.66 -20.92
C ARG A 577 30.65 38.93 -21.33
N VAL A 578 30.38 38.78 -22.64
CA VAL A 578 29.23 38.04 -23.17
C VAL A 578 29.24 36.59 -22.69
N ARG A 579 30.41 35.92 -22.82
CA ARG A 579 30.57 34.55 -22.36
C ARG A 579 30.35 34.44 -20.84
N SER A 580 30.84 35.35 -20.04
CA SER A 580 30.64 35.33 -18.59
C SER A 580 29.20 35.53 -18.17
N LEU A 581 28.46 36.40 -18.88
CA LEU A 581 27.02 36.59 -18.63
C LEU A 581 26.22 35.32 -19.01
N ALA A 582 26.54 34.69 -20.13
CA ALA A 582 25.91 33.42 -20.52
C ALA A 582 26.22 32.30 -19.51
N ASP A 583 27.47 32.17 -19.09
CA ASP A 583 27.90 31.16 -18.11
C ASP A 583 27.25 31.37 -16.74
N LEU A 584 27.05 32.61 -16.27
CA LEU A 584 26.32 32.91 -15.05
C LEU A 584 24.86 32.45 -15.13
N ALA A 585 24.19 32.73 -16.26
CA ALA A 585 22.82 32.28 -16.47
C ALA A 585 22.71 30.73 -16.53
N LEU A 586 23.67 30.06 -17.16
CA LEU A 586 23.72 28.59 -17.19
C LEU A 586 24.05 27.99 -15.81
N LEU A 587 24.90 28.67 -15.03
CA LEU A 587 25.25 28.24 -13.67
C LEU A 587 24.01 28.27 -12.76
N SER A 588 23.19 29.31 -12.87
CA SER A 588 21.95 29.41 -12.09
C SER A 588 20.96 28.25 -12.33
N GLN A 589 21.00 27.63 -13.51
CA GLN A 589 20.23 26.44 -13.86
C GLN A 589 20.97 25.12 -13.57
N GLY A 590 22.18 25.18 -13.00
CA GLY A 590 23.00 23.97 -12.80
C GLY A 590 23.46 23.29 -14.10
N LEU A 591 23.42 24.01 -15.22
CA LEU A 591 23.79 23.51 -16.55
C LEU A 591 25.27 23.69 -16.86
N LEU A 592 25.95 24.64 -16.18
CA LEU A 592 27.37 24.85 -16.34
C LEU A 592 28.16 23.78 -15.57
N LYS A 593 28.79 22.85 -16.28
CA LYS A 593 29.47 21.69 -15.70
C LYS A 593 30.82 21.40 -16.36
N GLY A 594 31.62 20.55 -15.74
CA GLY A 594 32.85 20.01 -16.33
C GLY A 594 33.86 21.11 -16.75
N ASN A 595 34.30 21.03 -18.00
CA ASN A 595 35.31 21.95 -18.57
C ASN A 595 34.81 23.39 -18.65
N ASP A 596 33.53 23.62 -18.95
CA ASP A 596 32.95 24.96 -19.07
C ASP A 596 32.91 25.67 -17.71
N LEU A 597 32.54 24.97 -16.63
CA LEU A 597 32.60 25.48 -15.27
C LEU A 597 34.05 25.83 -14.89
N THR A 598 35.02 24.96 -15.22
CA THR A 598 36.42 25.20 -14.94
C THR A 598 36.95 26.42 -15.70
N ALA A 599 36.55 26.59 -16.98
CA ALA A 599 36.92 27.74 -17.80
C ALA A 599 36.27 29.03 -17.27
N PHE A 600 35.00 28.97 -16.84
CA PHE A 600 34.31 30.09 -16.21
C PHE A 600 35.03 30.54 -14.92
N ILE A 601 35.37 29.61 -14.01
CA ILE A 601 36.07 29.91 -12.77
C ILE A 601 37.41 30.60 -13.07
N LYS A 602 38.20 30.05 -14.01
CA LYS A 602 39.48 30.65 -14.40
C LYS A 602 39.31 32.09 -14.93
N ARG A 603 38.32 32.33 -15.77
CA ARG A 603 38.02 33.64 -16.35
C ARG A 603 37.52 34.64 -15.31
N SER A 604 36.84 34.17 -14.26
CA SER A 604 36.27 35.02 -13.21
C SER A 604 37.30 35.50 -12.20
N VAL A 605 38.50 34.90 -12.13
CA VAL A 605 39.58 35.26 -11.20
C VAL A 605 40.77 35.93 -11.90
N THR A 606 40.73 36.11 -13.23
CA THR A 606 41.69 36.85 -14.03
C THR A 606 41.08 38.17 -14.50
#